data_5b491a4ae534f7e7603636e23f8ba713
#
_entry.id   5b491a4ae534f7e7603636e23f8ba713
#
_cell.length_a   1.000
_cell.length_b   1.000
_cell.length_c   1.000
_cell.angle_alpha   90.00
_cell.angle_beta   90.00
_cell.angle_gamma   90.00
#
_symmetry.space_group_name_H-M   'P 1'
#
loop_
_entity.id
_entity.type
_entity.pdbx_description
1 polymer ?
#
loop_
_entity_poly.entity_id
_entity_poly.type
_entity_poly.pdbx_seq_one_letter_code
_entity_poly.pdbx_strand_id
1 'polypeptide(L)'
;MYFCELLVRNIRTFSSQNSSMILDIYNDSRTVFSFNSIALLIGETNSLVLRKKLNYYVKTGELMNPRKGIYTKKEYKSEELACLLYTPSYISLEFVLQKAGIVFQYDSRITAISYLSRSIEIDGKEYQYRKLKNEVLANTIGINRENNINIATAERAFLDVMYLNNNYYFDNINPLFHFQE
;
A
#
# COMPACT_ATOMS: atom_id res chain seq x y z
N MET A 1 42.38 -27.79 -6.36
CA MET A 1 41.29 -27.98 -7.34
C MET A 1 39.90 -28.07 -6.71
N TYR A 2 39.74 -28.66 -5.53
CA TYR A 2 38.44 -28.76 -4.81
C TYR A 2 37.85 -27.43 -4.29
N PHE A 3 38.64 -26.42 -4.02
CA PHE A 3 38.14 -25.14 -3.49
C PHE A 3 37.42 -24.28 -4.55
N CYS A 4 37.79 -24.42 -5.80
CA CYS A 4 37.20 -23.65 -6.89
C CYS A 4 35.81 -24.20 -7.30
N GLU A 5 35.61 -25.53 -7.23
CA GLU A 5 34.33 -26.17 -7.52
C GLU A 5 33.27 -25.88 -6.43
N LEU A 6 33.67 -25.79 -5.16
CA LEU A 6 32.78 -25.41 -4.07
C LEU A 6 32.31 -23.95 -4.17
N LEU A 7 33.20 -23.04 -4.61
CA LEU A 7 32.84 -21.64 -4.86
C LEU A 7 31.88 -21.52 -6.04
N VAL A 8 32.11 -22.22 -7.13
CA VAL A 8 31.25 -22.21 -8.32
C VAL A 8 29.89 -22.85 -8.05
N ARG A 9 29.82 -23.91 -7.26
CA ARG A 9 28.56 -24.51 -6.81
C ARG A 9 27.77 -23.55 -5.91
N ASN A 10 28.41 -22.90 -4.95
CA ASN A 10 27.76 -21.93 -4.08
C ASN A 10 27.25 -20.70 -4.85
N ILE A 11 27.97 -20.22 -5.86
CA ILE A 11 27.53 -19.11 -6.70
C ILE A 11 26.34 -19.52 -7.57
N ARG A 12 26.33 -20.73 -8.16
CA ARG A 12 25.21 -21.23 -8.97
C ARG A 12 23.96 -21.49 -8.14
N THR A 13 24.07 -22.08 -6.95
CA THR A 13 22.92 -22.28 -6.06
C THR A 13 22.38 -20.98 -5.49
N PHE A 14 23.24 -20.02 -5.17
CA PHE A 14 22.84 -18.69 -4.72
C PHE A 14 22.14 -17.89 -5.83
N SER A 15 22.59 -18.01 -7.08
CA SER A 15 21.96 -17.38 -8.24
C SER A 15 20.59 -17.98 -8.57
N SER A 16 20.44 -19.31 -8.50
CA SER A 16 19.16 -19.97 -8.81
C SER A 16 18.08 -19.71 -7.73
N GLN A 17 18.46 -19.69 -6.45
CA GLN A 17 17.54 -19.37 -5.36
C GLN A 17 17.13 -17.90 -5.34
N ASN A 18 18.01 -16.99 -5.80
CA ASN A 18 17.66 -15.59 -5.93
C ASN A 18 16.69 -15.37 -7.11
N SER A 19 16.89 -16.02 -8.24
CA SER A 19 15.97 -15.92 -9.38
C SER A 19 14.56 -16.39 -9.05
N SER A 20 14.41 -17.42 -8.19
CA SER A 20 13.11 -17.88 -7.72
C SER A 20 12.40 -16.82 -6.88
N MET A 21 13.08 -16.24 -5.89
CA MET A 21 12.48 -15.25 -4.98
C MET A 21 11.90 -14.03 -5.69
N ILE A 22 12.64 -13.43 -6.62
CA ILE A 22 12.16 -12.25 -7.34
C ILE A 22 10.97 -12.58 -8.24
N LEU A 23 10.97 -13.77 -8.85
CA LEU A 23 9.84 -14.25 -9.63
C LEU A 23 8.59 -14.44 -8.78
N ASP A 24 8.71 -15.00 -7.57
CA ASP A 24 7.60 -15.17 -6.64
C ASP A 24 6.98 -13.82 -6.27
N ILE A 25 7.81 -12.80 -6.01
CA ILE A 25 7.34 -11.44 -5.74
C ILE A 25 6.62 -10.85 -6.96
N TYR A 26 7.16 -11.03 -8.18
CA TYR A 26 6.55 -10.46 -9.38
C TYR A 26 5.29 -11.20 -9.82
N ASN A 27 5.16 -12.50 -9.53
CA ASN A 27 3.96 -13.30 -9.80
C ASN A 27 2.81 -13.02 -8.81
N ASP A 28 3.09 -12.47 -7.62
CA ASP A 28 2.05 -12.06 -6.68
C ASP A 28 1.25 -10.88 -7.27
N SER A 29 -0.06 -10.85 -7.03
CA SER A 29 -0.95 -9.77 -7.50
C SER A 29 -0.69 -8.43 -6.81
N ARG A 30 -0.09 -8.46 -5.63
CA ARG A 30 0.31 -7.26 -4.87
C ARG A 30 1.48 -6.57 -5.54
N THR A 31 1.53 -5.25 -5.39
CA THR A 31 2.63 -4.42 -5.87
C THR A 31 3.46 -3.82 -4.75
N VAL A 32 2.93 -3.84 -3.53
CA VAL A 32 3.56 -3.30 -2.31
C VAL A 32 3.59 -4.36 -1.22
N PHE A 33 4.73 -4.50 -0.57
CA PHE A 33 5.00 -5.57 0.40
C PHE A 33 5.66 -5.01 1.66
N SER A 34 5.24 -5.51 2.82
CA SER A 34 6.05 -5.39 4.03
C SER A 34 7.16 -6.44 4.05
N PHE A 35 8.21 -6.20 4.85
CA PHE A 35 9.25 -7.19 5.07
C PHE A 35 8.68 -8.55 5.49
N ASN A 36 7.72 -8.54 6.42
CA ASN A 36 7.09 -9.76 6.93
C ASN A 36 6.23 -10.47 5.86
N SER A 37 5.53 -9.72 5.01
CA SER A 37 4.73 -10.31 3.94
C SER A 37 5.60 -11.01 2.89
N ILE A 38 6.79 -10.47 2.60
CA ILE A 38 7.77 -11.15 1.73
C ILE A 38 8.31 -12.40 2.41
N ALA A 39 8.66 -12.32 3.70
CA ALA A 39 9.14 -13.49 4.46
C ALA A 39 8.15 -14.66 4.38
N LEU A 40 6.86 -14.37 4.54
CA LEU A 40 5.77 -15.35 4.45
C LEU A 40 5.61 -15.88 3.01
N LEU A 41 5.67 -15.00 2.02
CA LEU A 41 5.50 -15.37 0.61
C LEU A 41 6.54 -16.39 0.14
N ILE A 42 7.80 -16.18 0.54
CA ILE A 42 8.93 -17.02 0.11
C ILE A 42 9.30 -18.13 1.09
N GLY A 43 8.63 -18.19 2.26
CA GLY A 43 8.93 -19.17 3.31
C GLY A 43 10.30 -18.98 3.98
N GLU A 44 10.90 -17.77 3.90
CA GLU A 44 12.23 -17.51 4.50
C GLU A 44 12.09 -17.14 5.98
N THR A 45 12.63 -17.95 6.86
CA THR A 45 12.60 -17.75 8.32
C THR A 45 13.79 -16.94 8.83
N ASN A 46 14.91 -16.92 8.08
CA ASN A 46 16.09 -16.19 8.48
C ASN A 46 16.03 -14.72 8.02
N SER A 47 15.69 -13.83 8.95
CA SER A 47 15.54 -12.40 8.69
C SER A 47 16.82 -11.71 8.17
N LEU A 48 18.02 -12.21 8.56
CA LEU A 48 19.29 -11.63 8.09
C LEU A 48 19.55 -12.01 6.62
N VAL A 49 19.27 -13.25 6.26
CA VAL A 49 19.40 -13.72 4.86
C VAL A 49 18.42 -12.97 3.97
N LEU A 50 17.14 -12.88 4.37
CA LEU A 50 16.12 -12.14 3.65
C LEU A 50 16.51 -10.68 3.44
N ARG A 51 16.99 -10.02 4.50
CA ARG A 51 17.40 -8.61 4.43
C ARG A 51 18.55 -8.37 3.44
N LYS A 52 19.53 -9.29 3.41
CA LYS A 52 20.61 -9.24 2.42
C LYS A 52 20.12 -9.39 0.99
N LYS A 53 19.22 -10.35 0.74
CA LYS A 53 18.59 -10.58 -0.57
C LYS A 53 17.79 -9.36 -1.03
N LEU A 54 16.94 -8.80 -0.17
CA LEU A 54 16.13 -7.62 -0.47
C LEU A 54 17.00 -6.39 -0.77
N ASN A 55 18.06 -6.17 0.03
CA ASN A 55 19.00 -5.09 -0.22
C ASN A 55 19.73 -5.25 -1.57
N TYR A 56 20.01 -6.48 -1.99
CA TYR A 56 20.56 -6.76 -3.32
C TYR A 56 19.57 -6.33 -4.41
N TYR A 57 18.30 -6.74 -4.34
CA TYR A 57 17.28 -6.38 -5.33
C TYR A 57 16.97 -4.87 -5.39
N VAL A 58 17.06 -4.19 -4.27
CA VAL A 58 16.95 -2.73 -4.24
C VAL A 58 18.16 -2.08 -4.93
N LYS A 59 19.39 -2.58 -4.69
CA LYS A 59 20.60 -2.07 -5.33
C LYS A 59 20.64 -2.33 -6.84
N THR A 60 20.12 -3.47 -7.31
CA THR A 60 20.02 -3.80 -8.74
C THR A 60 18.84 -3.12 -9.42
N GLY A 61 17.98 -2.43 -8.65
CA GLY A 61 16.82 -1.74 -9.16
C GLY A 61 15.66 -2.67 -9.57
N GLU A 62 15.66 -3.91 -9.11
CA GLU A 62 14.56 -4.85 -9.34
C GLU A 62 13.38 -4.61 -8.39
N LEU A 63 13.66 -4.09 -7.18
CA LEU A 63 12.68 -3.62 -6.22
C LEU A 63 13.00 -2.20 -5.81
N MET A 64 11.99 -1.48 -5.32
CA MET A 64 12.15 -0.19 -4.67
C MET A 64 11.94 -0.33 -3.15
N ASN A 65 12.52 0.59 -2.38
CA ASN A 65 12.31 0.66 -0.93
C ASN A 65 11.92 2.08 -0.53
N PRO A 66 10.67 2.48 -0.77
CA PRO A 66 10.19 3.84 -0.53
C PRO A 66 10.22 4.23 0.96
N ARG A 67 10.17 3.24 1.83
CA ARG A 67 10.28 3.42 3.28
C ARG A 67 10.89 2.18 3.92
N LYS A 68 11.63 2.36 5.01
CA LYS A 68 12.22 1.25 5.78
C LYS A 68 11.20 0.15 6.08
N GLY A 69 11.48 -1.06 5.61
CA GLY A 69 10.63 -2.24 5.82
C GLY A 69 9.46 -2.38 4.85
N ILE A 70 9.32 -1.47 3.88
CA ILE A 70 8.34 -1.53 2.80
C ILE A 70 9.10 -1.64 1.48
N TYR A 71 8.72 -2.61 0.67
CA TYR A 71 9.30 -2.89 -0.64
C TYR A 71 8.21 -2.85 -1.70
N THR A 72 8.53 -2.36 -2.90
CA THR A 72 7.59 -2.28 -4.00
C THR A 72 8.20 -2.82 -5.28
N LYS A 73 7.35 -3.27 -6.19
CA LYS A 73 7.73 -3.47 -7.58
C LYS A 73 8.09 -2.11 -8.20
N LYS A 74 8.74 -2.10 -9.38
CA LYS A 74 9.05 -0.85 -10.09
C LYS A 74 7.81 -0.02 -10.38
N GLU A 75 6.78 -0.69 -10.87
CA GLU A 75 5.45 -0.11 -11.03
C GLU A 75 4.56 -0.62 -9.90
N TYR A 76 4.10 0.27 -9.06
CA TYR A 76 3.26 -0.08 -7.92
C TYR A 76 2.04 0.83 -7.82
N LYS A 77 0.99 0.30 -7.20
CA LYS A 77 -0.22 1.05 -6.91
C LYS A 77 -0.02 1.91 -5.67
N SER A 78 -0.15 3.20 -5.84
CA SER A 78 0.00 4.16 -4.74
C SER A 78 -1.05 3.94 -3.65
N GLU A 79 -2.23 3.44 -4.02
CA GLU A 79 -3.31 3.09 -3.10
C GLU A 79 -2.91 1.91 -2.19
N GLU A 80 -2.21 0.90 -2.71
CA GLU A 80 -1.67 -0.19 -1.86
C GLU A 80 -0.64 0.36 -0.87
N LEU A 81 0.23 1.26 -1.33
CA LEU A 81 1.22 1.89 -0.46
C LEU A 81 0.55 2.71 0.64
N ALA A 82 -0.50 3.48 0.31
CA ALA A 82 -1.26 4.26 1.28
C ALA A 82 -1.82 3.37 2.40
N CYS A 83 -2.38 2.20 2.08
CA CYS A 83 -2.94 1.28 3.06
C CYS A 83 -1.87 0.59 3.93
N LEU A 84 -0.63 0.45 3.42
CA LEU A 84 0.43 -0.26 4.14
C LEU A 84 1.29 0.65 5.03
N LEU A 85 1.43 1.94 4.69
CA LEU A 85 2.30 2.89 5.41
C LEU A 85 1.92 3.07 6.87
N TYR A 86 0.62 3.12 7.18
CA TYR A 86 0.08 3.32 8.54
C TYR A 86 -1.14 2.42 8.76
N THR A 87 -0.89 1.18 9.08
CA THR A 87 -1.93 0.18 9.37
C THR A 87 -2.37 0.24 10.84
N PRO A 88 -3.68 0.26 11.15
CA PRO A 88 -4.81 0.18 10.23
C PRO A 88 -5.10 1.51 9.52
N SER A 89 -5.45 1.42 8.24
CA SER A 89 -5.89 2.58 7.46
C SER A 89 -6.77 2.15 6.28
N TYR A 90 -7.53 3.08 5.75
CA TYR A 90 -8.29 2.93 4.53
C TYR A 90 -8.35 4.25 3.76
N ILE A 91 -8.40 4.18 2.45
CA ILE A 91 -8.54 5.33 1.55
C ILE A 91 -9.96 5.87 1.65
N SER A 92 -10.10 7.18 1.82
CA SER A 92 -11.38 7.85 2.02
C SER A 92 -11.25 9.35 1.69
N LEU A 93 -12.23 10.13 2.12
CA LEU A 93 -12.27 11.58 2.03
C LEU A 93 -12.25 12.06 0.57
N GLU A 94 -11.53 13.15 0.31
CA GLU A 94 -11.51 13.85 -0.98
C GLU A 94 -11.13 12.92 -2.14
N PHE A 95 -10.20 12.01 -1.93
CA PHE A 95 -9.77 11.05 -2.97
C PHE A 95 -10.91 10.18 -3.48
N VAL A 96 -11.76 9.68 -2.58
CA VAL A 96 -12.91 8.85 -2.94
C VAL A 96 -14.03 9.71 -3.49
N LEU A 97 -14.33 10.85 -2.85
CA LEU A 97 -15.40 11.75 -3.26
C LEU A 97 -15.17 12.35 -4.65
N GLN A 98 -13.90 12.63 -4.98
CA GLN A 98 -13.51 13.09 -6.31
C GLN A 98 -13.72 12.01 -7.38
N LYS A 99 -13.31 10.76 -7.08
CA LYS A 99 -13.56 9.62 -7.98
C LYS A 99 -15.07 9.34 -8.18
N ALA A 100 -15.87 9.61 -7.16
CA ALA A 100 -17.33 9.47 -7.21
C ALA A 100 -18.04 10.67 -7.86
N GLY A 101 -17.33 11.74 -8.24
CA GLY A 101 -17.93 12.94 -8.81
C GLY A 101 -18.77 13.77 -7.84
N ILE A 102 -18.47 13.67 -6.54
CA ILE A 102 -19.12 14.44 -5.46
C ILE A 102 -18.37 15.75 -5.20
N VAL A 103 -17.05 15.73 -5.37
CA VAL A 103 -16.16 16.88 -5.29
C VAL A 103 -15.45 17.05 -6.63
N PHE A 104 -15.50 18.25 -7.20
CA PHE A 104 -14.94 18.53 -8.53
C PHE A 104 -13.55 19.16 -8.46
N GLN A 105 -13.14 19.63 -7.29
CA GLN A 105 -11.80 20.15 -7.10
C GLN A 105 -10.77 19.05 -7.27
N TYR A 106 -9.88 19.20 -8.25
CA TYR A 106 -8.79 18.25 -8.47
C TYR A 106 -7.79 18.29 -7.32
N ASP A 107 -7.56 17.16 -6.73
CA ASP A 107 -6.51 16.92 -5.72
C ASP A 107 -5.73 15.66 -6.09
N SER A 108 -4.42 15.80 -6.27
CA SER A 108 -3.53 14.68 -6.62
C SER A 108 -3.12 13.84 -5.41
N ARG A 109 -3.45 14.32 -4.20
CA ARG A 109 -3.11 13.62 -2.94
C ARG A 109 -3.94 12.36 -2.76
N ILE A 110 -3.34 11.36 -2.15
CA ILE A 110 -4.09 10.21 -1.68
C ILE A 110 -4.47 10.47 -0.22
N THR A 111 -5.76 10.70 0.01
CA THR A 111 -6.29 10.93 1.34
C THR A 111 -6.77 9.62 1.96
N ALA A 112 -6.42 9.40 3.21
CA ALA A 112 -6.72 8.18 3.95
C ALA A 112 -7.06 8.47 5.41
N ILE A 113 -7.85 7.60 5.99
CA ILE A 113 -8.17 7.58 7.41
C ILE A 113 -7.24 6.60 8.12
N SER A 114 -6.74 7.01 9.29
CA SER A 114 -5.87 6.19 10.12
C SER A 114 -5.99 6.58 11.61
N TYR A 115 -5.20 5.93 12.46
CA TYR A 115 -5.09 6.23 13.90
C TYR A 115 -4.30 7.51 14.21
N LEU A 116 -3.68 8.14 13.19
CA LEU A 116 -2.89 9.36 13.31
C LEU A 116 -3.19 10.34 12.18
N SER A 117 -2.86 11.63 12.38
CA SER A 117 -2.87 12.64 11.32
C SER A 117 -1.44 12.92 10.87
N ARG A 118 -1.16 12.76 9.58
CA ARG A 118 0.16 12.99 9.00
C ARG A 118 0.10 13.16 7.49
N SER A 119 0.95 14.05 6.95
CA SER A 119 1.25 14.10 5.51
C SER A 119 2.69 13.64 5.27
N ILE A 120 2.89 12.87 4.22
CA ILE A 120 4.20 12.43 3.74
C ILE A 120 4.21 12.44 2.22
N GLU A 121 5.36 12.71 1.65
CA GLU A 121 5.61 12.62 0.22
C GLU A 121 6.52 11.43 -0.08
N ILE A 122 6.15 10.62 -1.06
CA ILE A 122 6.92 9.47 -1.55
C ILE A 122 6.79 9.44 -3.08
N ASP A 123 7.91 9.41 -3.77
CA ASP A 123 7.99 9.34 -5.24
C ASP A 123 7.13 10.41 -5.94
N GLY A 124 7.15 11.65 -5.39
CA GLY A 124 6.40 12.80 -5.92
C GLY A 124 4.89 12.76 -5.70
N LYS A 125 4.39 11.80 -4.90
CA LYS A 125 2.99 11.73 -4.48
C LYS A 125 2.84 12.05 -3.00
N GLU A 126 1.86 12.88 -2.68
CA GLU A 126 1.51 13.21 -1.31
C GLU A 126 0.46 12.24 -0.76
N TYR A 127 0.71 11.70 0.42
CA TYR A 127 -0.18 10.84 1.18
C TYR A 127 -0.62 11.59 2.44
N GLN A 128 -1.89 11.89 2.54
CA GLN A 128 -2.45 12.62 3.68
C GLN A 128 -3.33 11.70 4.53
N TYR A 129 -2.93 11.50 5.77
CA TYR A 129 -3.68 10.71 6.76
C TYR A 129 -4.41 11.64 7.72
N ARG A 130 -5.67 11.34 7.99
CA ARG A 130 -6.49 12.02 8.97
C ARG A 130 -6.89 11.03 10.06
N LYS A 131 -6.80 11.48 11.29
CA LYS A 131 -7.12 10.65 12.45
C LYS A 131 -8.64 10.63 12.68
N LEU A 132 -9.21 9.42 12.82
CA LEU A 132 -10.53 9.21 13.42
C LEU A 132 -10.39 8.54 14.78
N LYS A 133 -11.49 8.61 15.57
CA LYS A 133 -11.58 7.84 16.82
C LYS A 133 -11.49 6.35 16.55
N ASN A 134 -10.85 5.62 17.46
CA ASN A 134 -10.60 4.18 17.25
C ASN A 134 -11.89 3.36 17.01
N GLU A 135 -12.99 3.73 17.64
CA GLU A 135 -14.30 3.08 17.47
C GLU A 135 -14.82 3.22 16.02
N VAL A 136 -14.65 4.41 15.43
CA VAL A 136 -15.05 4.67 14.05
C VAL A 136 -14.08 4.01 13.07
N LEU A 137 -12.78 4.03 13.37
CA LEU A 137 -11.74 3.39 12.56
C LEU A 137 -11.91 1.86 12.52
N ALA A 138 -12.34 1.25 13.61
CA ALA A 138 -12.57 -0.20 13.71
C ALA A 138 -13.83 -0.66 12.96
N ASN A 139 -14.78 0.25 12.68
CA ASN A 139 -15.98 -0.06 11.95
C ASN A 139 -15.70 -0.19 10.45
N THR A 140 -15.88 -1.39 9.91
CA THR A 140 -15.59 -1.73 8.49
C THR A 140 -16.78 -1.54 7.55
N ILE A 141 -17.95 -1.09 8.05
CA ILE A 141 -19.12 -0.82 7.21
C ILE A 141 -18.78 0.26 6.17
N GLY A 142 -19.08 -0.01 4.91
CA GLY A 142 -18.77 0.88 3.80
C GLY A 142 -17.27 0.93 3.43
N ILE A 143 -16.47 -0.06 3.82
CA ILE A 143 -15.09 -0.21 3.40
C ILE A 143 -14.96 -1.48 2.56
N ASN A 144 -14.62 -1.31 1.30
CA ASN A 144 -14.33 -2.40 0.38
C ASN A 144 -12.85 -2.79 0.50
N ARG A 145 -12.59 -4.10 0.46
CA ARG A 145 -11.23 -4.63 0.44
C ARG A 145 -10.98 -5.34 -0.88
N GLU A 146 -10.16 -4.74 -1.72
CA GLU A 146 -9.76 -5.30 -3.01
C GLU A 146 -8.24 -5.25 -3.16
N ASN A 147 -7.63 -6.36 -3.55
CA ASN A 147 -6.19 -6.44 -3.86
C ASN A 147 -5.29 -5.74 -2.81
N ASN A 148 -5.55 -5.95 -1.51
CA ASN A 148 -4.88 -5.29 -0.36
C ASN A 148 -5.07 -3.76 -0.26
N ILE A 149 -6.00 -3.21 -0.99
CA ILE A 149 -6.46 -1.83 -0.85
C ILE A 149 -7.75 -1.86 -0.01
N ASN A 150 -7.77 -1.11 1.08
CA ASN A 150 -8.98 -0.80 1.82
C ASN A 150 -9.46 0.56 1.33
N ILE A 151 -10.62 0.62 0.72
CA ILE A 151 -11.17 1.86 0.18
C ILE A 151 -12.62 2.03 0.64
N ALA A 152 -12.96 3.23 1.08
CA ALA A 152 -14.32 3.58 1.47
C ALA A 152 -15.25 3.63 0.25
N THR A 153 -16.53 3.30 0.47
CA THR A 153 -17.58 3.68 -0.49
C THR A 153 -17.77 5.19 -0.49
N ALA A 154 -18.48 5.73 -1.47
CA ALA A 154 -18.76 7.16 -1.55
C ALA A 154 -19.54 7.66 -0.31
N GLU A 155 -20.51 6.88 0.16
CA GLU A 155 -21.30 7.18 1.36
C GLU A 155 -20.45 7.21 2.61
N ARG A 156 -19.55 6.23 2.75
CA ARG A 156 -18.62 6.19 3.89
C ARG A 156 -17.65 7.37 3.85
N ALA A 157 -17.09 7.69 2.69
CA ALA A 157 -16.19 8.83 2.54
C ALA A 157 -16.89 10.16 2.82
N PHE A 158 -18.16 10.29 2.40
CA PHE A 158 -19.00 11.44 2.72
C PHE A 158 -19.17 11.59 4.24
N LEU A 159 -19.53 10.51 4.94
CA LEU A 159 -19.67 10.53 6.39
C LEU A 159 -18.35 10.84 7.11
N ASP A 160 -17.23 10.31 6.64
CA ASP A 160 -15.91 10.58 7.19
C ASP A 160 -15.53 12.07 7.06
N VAL A 161 -15.84 12.70 5.92
CA VAL A 161 -15.62 14.14 5.73
C VAL A 161 -16.51 14.95 6.65
N MET A 162 -17.81 14.65 6.73
CA MET A 162 -18.75 15.33 7.63
C MET A 162 -18.34 15.21 9.10
N TYR A 163 -17.81 14.05 9.49
CA TYR A 163 -17.31 13.84 10.85
C TYR A 163 -16.10 14.72 11.17
N LEU A 164 -15.22 14.93 10.19
CA LEU A 164 -13.99 15.73 10.38
C LEU A 164 -14.21 17.22 10.17
N ASN A 165 -15.18 17.60 9.34
CA ASN A 165 -15.49 18.98 8.99
C ASN A 165 -16.98 19.13 8.67
N ASN A 166 -17.74 19.56 9.65
CA ASN A 166 -19.21 19.71 9.55
C ASN A 166 -19.64 20.78 8.51
N ASN A 167 -18.73 21.68 8.14
CA ASN A 167 -18.99 22.77 7.19
C ASN A 167 -18.36 22.51 5.81
N TYR A 168 -18.09 21.26 5.49
CA TYR A 168 -17.52 20.92 4.19
C TYR A 168 -18.55 21.15 3.08
N TYR A 169 -18.11 21.77 1.99
CA TYR A 169 -18.95 22.01 0.81
C TYR A 169 -18.77 20.87 -0.21
N PHE A 170 -19.88 20.33 -0.68
CA PHE A 170 -19.92 19.29 -1.72
C PHE A 170 -20.51 19.89 -3.00
N ASP A 171 -19.85 19.65 -4.13
CA ASP A 171 -20.30 20.17 -5.42
C ASP A 171 -21.52 19.44 -5.97
N ASN A 172 -21.59 18.11 -5.76
CA ASN A 172 -22.68 17.27 -6.23
C ASN A 172 -22.91 16.08 -5.29
N ILE A 173 -24.09 16.01 -4.67
CA ILE A 173 -24.45 14.91 -3.77
C ILE A 173 -25.33 13.84 -4.43
N ASN A 174 -25.74 14.02 -5.69
CA ASN A 174 -26.61 13.08 -6.39
C ASN A 174 -26.07 11.64 -6.45
N PRO A 175 -24.74 11.42 -6.65
CA PRO A 175 -24.19 10.06 -6.67
C PRO A 175 -24.43 9.23 -5.38
N LEU A 176 -24.69 9.90 -4.24
CA LEU A 176 -24.97 9.22 -2.96
C LEU A 176 -26.37 8.61 -2.87
N PHE A 177 -27.28 9.06 -3.73
CA PHE A 177 -28.69 8.67 -3.70
C PHE A 177 -29.10 7.69 -4.80
N HIS A 178 -28.13 7.20 -5.61
CA HIS A 178 -28.39 6.10 -6.52
C HIS A 178 -28.52 4.81 -5.73
N PHE A 179 -29.73 4.56 -5.21
CA PHE A 179 -30.10 3.23 -4.79
C PHE A 179 -30.13 2.35 -6.04
N GLN A 180 -29.34 1.29 -6.06
CA GLN A 180 -29.49 0.25 -7.07
C GLN A 180 -30.89 -0.35 -6.88
N GLU A 181 -31.76 -0.15 -7.89
CA GLU A 181 -33.00 -0.92 -8.04
C GLU A 181 -32.70 -2.39 -8.35
#